data_92e4c6a77462974aa605841532c70d02
#
_entry.id   92e4c6a77462974aa605841532c70d02
#
_cell.length_a   1.000
_cell.length_b   1.000
_cell.length_c   1.000
_cell.angle_alpha   90.00
_cell.angle_beta   90.00
_cell.angle_gamma   90.00
#
_symmetry.space_group_name_H-M   'P 1'
#
loop_
_entity.id
_entity.type
_entity.pdbx_description
1 polymer ?
#
loop_
_entity_poly.entity_id
_entity_poly.type
_entity_poly.pdbx_seq_one_letter_code
_entity_poly.pdbx_strand_id
1 'polypeptide(L)'
;MRCKKKEFIKGEYFHIYNRSVENTLIFKSADDYLYFLDKFNPKITTYPASVFAYCLMPNHFHFLLRQDNDKPIYQIFNDINNSYVQHYNNKYSRKGHLYEGPLQHKRVKKENYIISLCQYIHYNPKKARLVDNLSDWKYSNYLEWIGKRNGILFNEELQKIYFGSPELYRKQIKYYEKYIKEKEFAELLFD
;
A
#
# COMPACT_ATOMS: atom_id res chain seq x y z
N MET A 1 -16.24 -1.65 13.23
CA MET A 1 -15.52 -1.39 14.48
C MET A 1 -14.85 -0.02 14.35
N ARG A 2 -15.14 0.93 15.22
CA ARG A 2 -14.54 2.28 15.14
C ARG A 2 -13.07 2.17 15.53
N CYS A 3 -12.16 2.62 14.67
CA CYS A 3 -10.71 2.62 14.92
C CYS A 3 -10.42 3.38 16.22
N LYS A 4 -9.83 2.72 17.23
CA LYS A 4 -9.56 3.35 18.52
C LYS A 4 -8.29 4.19 18.42
N LYS A 5 -8.40 5.51 18.64
CA LYS A 5 -7.28 6.48 18.63
C LYS A 5 -6.07 6.02 19.46
N LYS A 6 -6.28 5.27 20.54
CA LYS A 6 -5.24 4.75 21.45
C LYS A 6 -4.33 3.68 20.84
N GLU A 7 -4.67 3.12 19.67
CA GLU A 7 -3.89 2.05 19.01
C GLU A 7 -2.75 2.61 18.13
N PHE A 8 -2.83 3.89 17.74
CA PHE A 8 -1.86 4.56 16.89
C PHE A 8 -0.85 5.34 17.71
N ILE A 9 0.36 4.82 17.82
CA ILE A 9 1.44 5.33 18.67
C ILE A 9 2.56 5.86 17.76
N LYS A 10 3.13 7.01 18.11
CA LYS A 10 4.30 7.60 17.43
C LYS A 10 5.47 6.61 17.41
N GLY A 11 6.16 6.54 16.26
CA GLY A 11 7.28 5.64 16.02
C GLY A 11 6.89 4.23 15.58
N GLU A 12 5.63 3.87 15.68
CA GLU A 12 5.15 2.54 15.34
C GLU A 12 4.73 2.41 13.88
N TYR A 13 4.80 1.18 13.38
CA TYR A 13 4.51 0.83 11.98
C TYR A 13 3.14 0.21 11.86
N PHE A 14 2.42 0.59 10.81
CA PHE A 14 1.07 0.11 10.54
C PHE A 14 0.92 -0.31 9.09
N HIS A 15 0.42 -1.52 8.90
CA HIS A 15 -0.14 -1.96 7.64
C HIS A 15 -1.60 -1.52 7.58
N ILE A 16 -1.91 -0.60 6.68
CA ILE A 16 -3.26 -0.07 6.46
C ILE A 16 -3.74 -0.53 5.10
N TYR A 17 -4.96 -1.06 5.05
CA TYR A 17 -5.54 -1.57 3.82
C TYR A 17 -7.07 -1.49 3.84
N ASN A 18 -7.65 -1.51 2.67
CA ASN A 18 -9.09 -1.71 2.50
C ASN A 18 -9.37 -2.35 1.14
N ARG A 19 -10.52 -2.99 1.02
CA ARG A 19 -10.97 -3.65 -0.21
C ARG A 19 -12.40 -3.23 -0.54
N SER A 20 -12.75 -3.35 -1.82
CA SER A 20 -14.08 -3.06 -2.30
C SER A 20 -15.10 -4.11 -1.90
N VAL A 21 -16.34 -3.69 -1.88
CA VAL A 21 -17.49 -4.61 -1.81
C VAL A 21 -17.56 -5.44 -3.09
N GLU A 22 -17.80 -6.76 -2.97
CA GLU A 22 -18.01 -7.68 -4.09
C GLU A 22 -16.95 -7.61 -5.20
N ASN A 23 -15.69 -7.37 -4.83
CA ASN A 23 -14.59 -7.19 -5.79
C ASN A 23 -14.79 -6.09 -6.85
N THR A 24 -15.69 -5.14 -6.61
CA THR A 24 -15.88 -3.96 -7.47
C THR A 24 -14.55 -3.24 -7.70
N LEU A 25 -14.28 -2.80 -8.93
CA LEU A 25 -13.09 -1.98 -9.19
C LEU A 25 -13.24 -0.63 -8.51
N ILE A 26 -12.35 -0.33 -7.54
CA ILE A 26 -12.28 0.99 -6.91
C ILE A 26 -11.45 1.96 -7.73
N PHE A 27 -10.58 1.45 -8.60
CA PHE A 27 -9.84 2.24 -9.58
C PHE A 27 -10.13 1.67 -10.96
N LYS A 28 -10.96 2.36 -11.77
CA LYS A 28 -11.36 1.93 -13.12
C LYS A 28 -10.52 2.55 -14.22
N SER A 29 -9.91 3.70 -13.95
CA SER A 29 -9.09 4.45 -14.90
C SER A 29 -7.81 4.96 -14.24
N ALA A 30 -6.82 5.37 -15.05
CA ALA A 30 -5.60 6.00 -14.55
C ALA A 30 -5.90 7.22 -13.65
N ASP A 31 -6.91 8.02 -14.01
CA ASP A 31 -7.30 9.20 -13.24
C ASP A 31 -7.77 8.87 -11.83
N ASP A 32 -8.38 7.71 -11.62
CA ASP A 32 -8.84 7.30 -10.29
C ASP A 32 -7.67 7.06 -9.35
N TYR A 33 -6.61 6.38 -9.85
CA TYR A 33 -5.37 6.17 -9.10
C TYR A 33 -4.67 7.50 -8.79
N LEU A 34 -4.56 8.38 -9.78
CA LEU A 34 -3.92 9.69 -9.62
C LEU A 34 -4.72 10.56 -8.64
N TYR A 35 -6.03 10.61 -8.77
CA TYR A 35 -6.88 11.36 -7.83
C TYR A 35 -6.67 10.89 -6.38
N PHE A 36 -6.62 9.57 -6.15
CA PHE A 36 -6.37 9.04 -4.80
C PHE A 36 -5.01 9.47 -4.25
N LEU A 37 -3.95 9.37 -5.06
CA LEU A 37 -2.58 9.77 -4.67
C LEU A 37 -2.48 11.28 -4.47
N ASP A 38 -3.12 12.09 -5.31
CA ASP A 38 -3.17 13.55 -5.16
C ASP A 38 -3.85 13.99 -3.87
N LYS A 39 -4.86 13.25 -3.42
CA LYS A 39 -5.48 13.49 -2.11
C LYS A 39 -4.62 13.00 -0.95
N PHE A 40 -3.80 11.97 -1.16
CA PHE A 40 -2.91 11.41 -0.15
C PHE A 40 -1.73 12.33 0.17
N ASN A 41 -1.08 12.88 -0.85
CA ASN A 41 0.17 13.65 -0.74
C ASN A 41 0.08 14.81 0.28
N PRO A 42 -0.90 15.73 0.25
CA PRO A 42 -0.97 16.83 1.21
C PRO A 42 -1.31 16.37 2.63
N LYS A 43 -1.89 15.19 2.79
CA LYS A 43 -2.25 14.66 4.11
C LYS A 43 -1.03 14.21 4.92
N ILE A 44 0.05 13.77 4.27
CA ILE A 44 1.31 13.44 4.95
C ILE A 44 1.89 14.64 5.69
N THR A 45 1.70 15.87 5.21
CA THR A 45 2.10 17.07 5.93
C THR A 45 1.22 17.34 7.15
N THR A 46 -0.09 17.11 7.03
CA THR A 46 -1.05 17.32 8.13
C THR A 46 -0.94 16.24 9.22
N TYR A 47 -0.67 15.01 8.80
CA TYR A 47 -0.51 13.82 9.64
C TYR A 47 0.85 13.19 9.31
N PRO A 48 1.96 13.71 9.86
CA PRO A 48 3.30 13.26 9.53
C PRO A 48 3.47 11.74 9.66
N ALA A 49 3.82 11.14 8.54
CA ALA A 49 4.05 9.71 8.43
C ALA A 49 5.11 9.41 7.37
N SER A 50 5.97 8.44 7.65
CA SER A 50 6.92 7.89 6.66
C SER A 50 6.29 6.74 5.91
N VAL A 51 6.21 6.85 4.59
CA VAL A 51 5.67 5.81 3.72
C VAL A 51 6.77 4.84 3.33
N PHE A 52 6.63 3.58 3.73
CA PHE A 52 7.56 2.50 3.36
C PHE A 52 7.16 1.86 2.04
N ALA A 53 5.94 1.36 1.97
CA ALA A 53 5.43 0.75 0.76
C ALA A 53 3.97 1.12 0.56
N TYR A 54 3.58 1.30 -0.70
CA TYR A 54 2.18 1.29 -1.07
C TYR A 54 1.97 0.57 -2.41
N CYS A 55 0.77 0.05 -2.55
CA CYS A 55 0.26 -0.47 -3.81
C CYS A 55 -1.25 -0.25 -3.89
N LEU A 56 -1.68 0.45 -4.95
CA LEU A 56 -3.08 0.58 -5.31
C LEU A 56 -3.41 -0.51 -6.32
N MET A 57 -4.26 -1.45 -5.94
CA MET A 57 -4.76 -2.53 -6.79
C MET A 57 -6.15 -2.17 -7.33
N PRO A 58 -6.64 -2.74 -8.42
CA PRO A 58 -7.93 -2.34 -8.99
C PRO A 58 -9.10 -2.35 -8.00
N ASN A 59 -9.11 -3.27 -7.03
CA ASN A 59 -10.21 -3.47 -6.09
C ASN A 59 -9.82 -3.34 -4.61
N HIS A 60 -8.57 -3.00 -4.29
CA HIS A 60 -8.09 -2.81 -2.93
C HIS A 60 -6.81 -1.97 -2.92
N PHE A 61 -6.35 -1.58 -1.74
CA PHE A 61 -5.05 -0.93 -1.57
C PHE A 61 -4.34 -1.40 -0.32
N HIS A 62 -3.02 -1.27 -0.33
CA HIS A 62 -2.15 -1.52 0.81
C HIS A 62 -1.18 -0.36 1.02
N PHE A 63 -0.97 0.01 2.28
CA PHE A 63 0.06 0.96 2.71
C PHE A 63 0.79 0.41 3.93
N LEU A 64 2.11 0.51 3.94
CA LEU A 64 2.93 0.34 5.13
C LEU A 64 3.51 1.71 5.49
N LEU A 65 3.17 2.19 6.69
CA LEU A 65 3.50 3.54 7.16
C LEU A 65 4.06 3.46 8.57
N ARG A 66 5.00 4.36 8.90
CA ARG A 66 5.36 4.69 10.28
C ARG A 66 4.65 5.97 10.67
N GLN A 67 4.06 6.00 11.86
CA GLN A 67 3.50 7.22 12.44
C GLN A 67 4.61 8.07 13.04
N ASP A 68 4.82 9.29 12.53
CA ASP A 68 5.95 10.13 12.95
C ASP A 68 5.58 11.17 14.02
N ASN A 69 4.30 11.30 14.36
CA ASN A 69 3.83 12.16 15.44
C ASN A 69 2.61 11.56 16.19
N ASP A 70 1.98 12.34 17.09
CA ASP A 70 0.84 11.89 17.89
C ASP A 70 -0.52 11.97 17.19
N LYS A 71 -0.57 12.51 15.96
CA LYS A 71 -1.79 12.53 15.16
C LYS A 71 -1.96 11.18 14.47
N PRO A 72 -3.07 10.47 14.70
CA PRO A 72 -3.25 9.12 14.18
C PRO A 72 -3.29 9.08 12.64
N ILE A 73 -2.41 8.31 12.02
CA ILE A 73 -2.30 8.23 10.55
C ILE A 73 -3.54 7.63 9.87
N TYR A 74 -4.41 6.90 10.58
CA TYR A 74 -5.67 6.42 10.01
C TYR A 74 -6.59 7.57 9.54
N GLN A 75 -6.43 8.77 10.10
CA GLN A 75 -7.21 9.94 9.69
C GLN A 75 -6.91 10.36 8.25
N ILE A 76 -5.68 10.14 7.77
CA ILE A 76 -5.32 10.31 6.35
C ILE A 76 -6.33 9.56 5.46
N PHE A 77 -6.52 8.28 5.78
CA PHE A 77 -7.36 7.40 4.99
C PHE A 77 -8.85 7.68 5.15
N ASN A 78 -9.29 8.09 6.34
CA ASN A 78 -10.68 8.52 6.54
C ASN A 78 -11.02 9.74 5.66
N ASP A 79 -10.14 10.73 5.65
CA ASP A 79 -10.32 11.95 4.87
C ASP A 79 -10.31 11.65 3.35
N ILE A 80 -9.36 10.80 2.93
CA ILE A 80 -9.24 10.40 1.53
C ILE A 80 -10.44 9.55 1.11
N ASN A 81 -10.77 8.52 1.87
CA ASN A 81 -11.85 7.61 1.52
C ASN A 81 -13.18 8.35 1.39
N ASN A 82 -13.47 9.31 2.28
CA ASN A 82 -14.68 10.10 2.18
C ASN A 82 -14.73 10.90 0.88
N SER A 83 -13.64 11.62 0.56
CA SER A 83 -13.56 12.43 -0.67
C SER A 83 -13.51 11.55 -1.92
N TYR A 84 -12.80 10.43 -1.87
CA TYR A 84 -12.65 9.50 -2.98
C TYR A 84 -13.98 8.79 -3.31
N VAL A 85 -14.69 8.27 -2.31
CA VAL A 85 -15.99 7.62 -2.51
C VAL A 85 -17.00 8.60 -3.11
N GLN A 86 -17.01 9.84 -2.65
CA GLN A 86 -17.89 10.88 -3.20
C GLN A 86 -17.55 11.18 -4.66
N HIS A 87 -16.24 11.39 -4.97
CA HIS A 87 -15.76 11.58 -6.34
C HIS A 87 -16.12 10.39 -7.24
N TYR A 88 -15.82 9.17 -6.80
CA TYR A 88 -16.09 7.96 -7.54
C TYR A 88 -17.59 7.76 -7.84
N ASN A 89 -18.45 7.93 -6.82
CA ASN A 89 -19.89 7.79 -6.98
C ASN A 89 -20.45 8.83 -7.97
N ASN A 90 -19.96 10.06 -7.93
CA ASN A 90 -20.36 11.11 -8.89
C ASN A 90 -19.86 10.77 -10.30
N LYS A 91 -18.58 10.41 -10.47
CA LYS A 91 -17.96 10.10 -11.78
C LYS A 91 -18.65 8.93 -12.48
N TYR A 92 -19.05 7.91 -11.73
CA TYR A 92 -19.62 6.66 -12.26
C TYR A 92 -21.14 6.52 -12.04
N SER A 93 -21.83 7.61 -11.67
CA SER A 93 -23.28 7.63 -11.42
C SER A 93 -23.74 6.52 -10.47
N ARG A 94 -22.93 6.26 -9.42
CA ARG A 94 -23.13 5.19 -8.45
C ARG A 94 -23.60 5.77 -7.11
N LYS A 95 -24.29 4.93 -6.31
CA LYS A 95 -24.68 5.26 -4.92
C LYS A 95 -24.20 4.17 -3.97
N GLY A 96 -24.06 4.53 -2.68
CA GLY A 96 -23.74 3.59 -1.62
C GLY A 96 -22.24 3.40 -1.37
N HIS A 97 -21.93 2.39 -0.56
CA HIS A 97 -20.57 2.11 -0.10
C HIS A 97 -19.70 1.55 -1.23
N LEU A 98 -18.45 1.98 -1.27
CA LEU A 98 -17.45 1.46 -2.19
C LEU A 98 -16.59 0.37 -1.53
N TYR A 99 -16.37 0.49 -0.24
CA TYR A 99 -15.57 -0.46 0.54
C TYR A 99 -16.44 -1.44 1.31
N GLU A 100 -15.94 -2.67 1.49
CA GLU A 100 -16.62 -3.78 2.17
C GLU A 100 -16.87 -3.50 3.66
N GLY A 101 -16.02 -2.66 4.26
CA GLY A 101 -16.13 -2.31 5.66
C GLY A 101 -15.24 -1.14 6.05
N PRO A 102 -15.09 -0.92 7.36
CA PRO A 102 -14.20 0.12 7.87
C PRO A 102 -12.75 -0.17 7.47
N LEU A 103 -11.93 0.89 7.45
CA LEU A 103 -10.50 0.81 7.21
C LEU A 103 -9.85 -0.24 8.12
N GLN A 104 -9.08 -1.14 7.54
CA GLN A 104 -8.36 -2.18 8.25
C GLN A 104 -6.93 -1.72 8.55
N HIS A 105 -6.43 -2.08 9.73
CA HIS A 105 -5.04 -1.80 10.10
C HIS A 105 -4.48 -2.92 11.00
N LYS A 106 -3.17 -3.13 10.88
CA LYS A 106 -2.39 -4.03 11.75
C LYS A 106 -1.10 -3.33 12.15
N ARG A 107 -0.81 -3.30 13.46
CA ARG A 107 0.47 -2.84 13.97
C ARG A 107 1.55 -3.86 13.64
N VAL A 108 2.66 -3.39 13.08
CA VAL A 108 3.82 -4.20 12.70
C VAL A 108 4.91 -4.03 13.76
N LYS A 109 5.16 -5.07 14.54
CA LYS A 109 6.06 -5.01 15.71
C LYS A 109 7.47 -5.50 15.44
N LYS A 110 7.66 -6.38 14.43
CA LYS A 110 8.95 -7.02 14.16
C LYS A 110 9.57 -6.44 12.89
N GLU A 111 10.83 -6.07 12.96
CA GLU A 111 11.58 -5.48 11.85
C GLU A 111 11.62 -6.39 10.62
N ASN A 112 11.90 -7.68 10.80
CA ASN A 112 11.88 -8.65 9.72
C ASN A 112 10.53 -8.72 9.01
N TYR A 113 9.44 -8.44 9.73
CA TYR A 113 8.10 -8.41 9.14
C TYR A 113 7.87 -7.15 8.30
N ILE A 114 8.52 -6.02 8.64
CA ILE A 114 8.48 -4.78 7.83
C ILE A 114 9.04 -5.07 6.43
N ILE A 115 10.20 -5.73 6.36
CA ILE A 115 10.88 -6.10 5.12
C ILE A 115 9.98 -7.00 4.26
N SER A 116 9.50 -8.09 4.85
CA SER A 116 8.64 -9.04 4.15
C SER A 116 7.32 -8.41 3.68
N LEU A 117 6.78 -7.48 4.47
CA LEU A 117 5.54 -6.79 4.14
C LEU A 117 5.75 -5.76 3.00
N CYS A 118 6.89 -5.06 2.95
CA CYS A 118 7.24 -4.22 1.79
C CYS A 118 7.28 -5.05 0.51
N GLN A 119 7.96 -6.21 0.55
CA GLN A 119 8.05 -7.12 -0.58
C GLN A 119 6.67 -7.63 -1.00
N TYR A 120 5.86 -8.06 -0.02
CA TYR A 120 4.48 -8.47 -0.26
C TYR A 120 3.66 -7.38 -0.96
N ILE A 121 3.69 -6.14 -0.43
CA ILE A 121 2.92 -5.02 -0.99
C ILE A 121 3.34 -4.74 -2.43
N HIS A 122 4.64 -4.70 -2.71
CA HIS A 122 5.14 -4.46 -4.06
C HIS A 122 4.91 -5.64 -5.02
N TYR A 123 4.83 -6.87 -4.50
CA TYR A 123 4.62 -8.07 -5.31
C TYR A 123 3.14 -8.30 -5.68
N ASN A 124 2.20 -7.64 -5.01
CA ASN A 124 0.76 -7.83 -5.22
C ASN A 124 0.31 -7.77 -6.70
N PRO A 125 0.74 -6.80 -7.54
CA PRO A 125 0.30 -6.74 -8.94
C PRO A 125 0.71 -7.96 -9.74
N LYS A 126 1.91 -8.47 -9.52
CA LYS A 126 2.42 -9.67 -10.19
C LYS A 126 1.72 -10.93 -9.69
N LYS A 127 1.50 -11.05 -8.37
CA LYS A 127 0.70 -12.12 -7.78
C LYS A 127 -0.71 -12.17 -8.36
N ALA A 128 -1.33 -11.01 -8.58
CA ALA A 128 -2.64 -10.88 -9.20
C ALA A 128 -2.62 -11.03 -10.74
N ARG A 129 -1.46 -11.32 -11.34
CA ARG A 129 -1.26 -11.47 -12.80
C ARG A 129 -1.68 -10.23 -13.61
N LEU A 130 -1.58 -9.03 -13.01
CA LEU A 130 -1.88 -7.78 -13.69
C LEU A 130 -0.69 -7.29 -14.54
N VAL A 131 0.52 -7.70 -14.18
CA VAL A 131 1.78 -7.40 -14.88
C VAL A 131 2.73 -8.58 -14.80
N ASP A 132 3.57 -8.74 -15.82
CA ASP A 132 4.66 -9.71 -15.81
C ASP A 132 5.90 -9.16 -15.09
N ASN A 133 6.15 -7.86 -15.22
CA ASN A 133 7.23 -7.18 -14.51
C ASN A 133 6.66 -6.16 -13.53
N LEU A 134 7.16 -6.17 -12.29
CA LEU A 134 6.70 -5.24 -11.25
C LEU A 134 6.91 -3.76 -11.62
N SER A 135 7.92 -3.45 -12.45
CA SER A 135 8.17 -2.11 -12.95
C SER A 135 7.09 -1.57 -13.90
N ASP A 136 6.22 -2.43 -14.41
CA ASP A 136 5.13 -2.02 -15.31
C ASP A 136 3.91 -1.55 -14.52
N TRP A 137 3.86 -1.84 -13.19
CA TRP A 137 2.79 -1.35 -12.32
C TRP A 137 3.11 0.03 -11.75
N LYS A 138 2.52 1.06 -12.34
CA LYS A 138 2.80 2.47 -12.00
C LYS A 138 2.19 2.94 -10.68
N TYR A 139 1.23 2.20 -10.11
CA TYR A 139 0.43 2.60 -8.96
C TYR A 139 0.93 1.99 -7.64
N SER A 140 2.25 1.82 -7.54
CA SER A 140 2.99 1.49 -6.32
C SER A 140 4.25 2.33 -6.24
N ASN A 141 4.89 2.39 -5.07
CA ASN A 141 6.20 3.04 -4.94
C ASN A 141 7.38 2.07 -5.18
N TYR A 142 7.16 0.95 -5.85
CA TYR A 142 8.23 0.04 -6.23
C TYR A 142 9.28 0.69 -7.13
N LEU A 143 8.85 1.56 -8.06
CA LEU A 143 9.76 2.26 -8.99
C LEU A 143 10.72 3.19 -8.27
N GLU A 144 10.28 3.85 -7.21
CA GLU A 144 11.13 4.67 -6.33
C GLU A 144 12.16 3.78 -5.61
N TRP A 145 11.72 2.66 -5.07
CA TRP A 145 12.59 1.71 -4.37
C TRP A 145 13.70 1.12 -5.23
N ILE A 146 13.48 1.02 -6.53
CA ILE A 146 14.49 0.54 -7.49
C ILE A 146 15.21 1.68 -8.24
N GLY A 147 15.02 2.94 -7.82
CA GLY A 147 15.70 4.11 -8.39
C GLY A 147 15.28 4.45 -9.83
N LYS A 148 14.07 4.05 -10.25
CA LYS A 148 13.54 4.34 -11.60
C LYS A 148 12.55 5.50 -11.65
N ARG A 149 12.13 6.02 -10.52
CA ARG A 149 11.20 7.16 -10.42
C ARG A 149 11.52 7.94 -9.15
N ASN A 150 11.42 9.27 -9.21
CA ASN A 150 11.40 10.13 -8.05
C ASN A 150 9.96 10.30 -7.57
N GLY A 151 9.71 10.09 -6.27
CA GLY A 151 8.37 10.21 -5.69
C GLY A 151 8.42 10.96 -4.36
N ILE A 152 7.44 11.84 -4.14
CA ILE A 152 7.34 12.64 -2.91
C ILE A 152 7.01 11.82 -1.65
N LEU A 153 6.49 10.62 -1.83
CA LEU A 153 6.20 9.69 -0.73
C LEU A 153 7.37 8.75 -0.41
N PHE A 154 8.44 8.82 -1.19
CA PHE A 154 9.60 7.97 -1.00
C PHE A 154 10.58 8.57 0.01
N ASN A 155 11.09 7.76 0.92
CA ASN A 155 12.10 8.13 1.88
C ASN A 155 13.36 7.27 1.64
N GLU A 156 14.38 7.89 1.03
CA GLU A 156 15.64 7.24 0.68
C GLU A 156 16.43 6.77 1.92
N GLU A 157 16.35 7.50 3.03
CA GLU A 157 16.99 7.11 4.27
C GLU A 157 16.43 5.79 4.81
N LEU A 158 15.11 5.64 4.81
CA LEU A 158 14.47 4.40 5.21
C LEU A 158 14.83 3.24 4.27
N GLN A 159 14.95 3.49 2.98
CA GLN A 159 15.43 2.47 2.05
C GLN A 159 16.84 2.01 2.41
N LYS A 160 17.76 2.93 2.65
CA LYS A 160 19.15 2.60 3.03
C LYS A 160 19.22 1.80 4.32
N ILE A 161 18.43 2.17 5.33
CA ILE A 161 18.41 1.48 6.63
C ILE A 161 17.91 0.03 6.49
N TYR A 162 16.80 -0.19 5.79
CA TYR A 162 16.13 -1.51 5.77
C TYR A 162 16.59 -2.42 4.62
N PHE A 163 17.05 -1.86 3.50
CA PHE A 163 17.28 -2.62 2.27
C PHE A 163 18.63 -2.30 1.60
N GLY A 164 19.38 -1.31 2.11
CA GLY A 164 20.66 -0.89 1.58
C GLY A 164 20.52 -0.06 0.31
N SER A 165 20.61 -0.68 -0.88
CA SER A 165 20.56 0.05 -2.15
C SER A 165 19.38 -0.40 -3.02
N PRO A 166 19.01 0.39 -4.07
CA PRO A 166 18.03 -0.01 -5.07
C PRO A 166 18.34 -1.37 -5.73
N GLU A 167 19.63 -1.67 -5.98
CA GLU A 167 20.08 -2.93 -6.57
C GLU A 167 19.86 -4.09 -5.60
N LEU A 168 20.16 -3.88 -4.32
CA LEU A 168 19.92 -4.88 -3.27
C LEU A 168 18.43 -5.16 -3.14
N TYR A 169 17.59 -4.14 -3.14
CA TYR A 169 16.15 -4.33 -3.09
C TYR A 169 15.62 -5.12 -4.30
N ARG A 170 16.13 -4.85 -5.52
CA ARG A 170 15.79 -5.66 -6.71
C ARG A 170 16.16 -7.13 -6.56
N LYS A 171 17.31 -7.43 -5.98
CA LYS A 171 17.70 -8.82 -5.70
C LYS A 171 16.77 -9.47 -4.68
N GLN A 172 16.50 -8.78 -3.59
CA GLN A 172 15.65 -9.29 -2.52
C GLN A 172 14.23 -9.59 -3.00
N ILE A 173 13.62 -8.73 -3.82
CA ILE A 173 12.27 -8.99 -4.32
C ILE A 173 12.23 -10.16 -5.32
N LYS A 174 13.32 -10.40 -6.07
CA LYS A 174 13.45 -11.61 -6.92
C LYS A 174 13.53 -12.89 -6.07
N TYR A 175 14.24 -12.85 -4.94
CA TYR A 175 14.27 -13.98 -4.01
C TYR A 175 12.90 -14.21 -3.37
N TYR A 176 12.21 -13.13 -2.99
CA TYR A 176 10.84 -13.21 -2.47
C TYR A 176 9.89 -13.84 -3.50
N GLU A 177 9.96 -13.43 -4.75
CA GLU A 177 9.17 -14.02 -5.86
C GLU A 177 9.42 -15.52 -6.01
N LYS A 178 10.69 -15.94 -5.99
CA LYS A 178 11.07 -17.35 -6.07
C LYS A 178 10.49 -18.13 -4.88
N TYR A 179 10.65 -17.61 -3.68
CA TYR A 179 10.11 -18.22 -2.45
C TYR A 179 8.59 -18.40 -2.51
N ILE A 180 7.85 -17.39 -2.97
CA ILE A 180 6.38 -17.47 -3.09
C ILE A 180 5.97 -18.54 -4.10
N LYS A 181 6.63 -18.61 -5.27
CA LYS A 181 6.36 -19.63 -6.29
C LYS A 181 6.64 -21.04 -5.77
N GLU A 182 7.75 -21.23 -5.05
CA GLU A 182 8.07 -22.52 -4.45
C GLU A 182 7.05 -22.94 -3.40
N LYS A 183 6.57 -22.00 -2.59
CA LYS A 183 5.53 -22.25 -1.60
C LYS A 183 4.18 -22.59 -2.25
N GLU A 184 3.74 -21.82 -3.23
CA GLU A 184 2.50 -22.09 -3.99
C GLU A 184 2.58 -23.45 -4.71
N PHE A 185 3.73 -23.81 -5.27
CA PHE A 185 3.95 -25.12 -5.88
C PHE A 185 3.90 -26.25 -4.87
N ALA A 186 4.50 -26.07 -3.69
CA ALA A 186 4.45 -27.06 -2.62
C ALA A 186 3.00 -27.29 -2.12
N GLU A 187 2.21 -26.21 -1.94
CA GLU A 187 0.79 -26.31 -1.57
C GLU A 187 0.00 -27.15 -2.58
N LEU A 188 0.26 -27.00 -3.87
CA LEU A 188 -0.41 -27.78 -4.94
C LEU A 188 -0.03 -29.27 -4.99
N LEU A 189 1.10 -29.67 -4.39
CA LEU A 189 1.52 -31.08 -4.36
C LEU A 189 0.94 -31.88 -3.18
N PHE A 190 0.40 -31.19 -2.18
CA PHE A 190 -0.13 -31.79 -0.95
C PHE A 190 -1.66 -31.66 -0.80
N ASP A 191 -2.34 -31.04 -1.81
CA ASP A 191 -3.80 -31.06 -1.99
C ASP A 191 -4.20 -32.15 -3.01
#